data_9fb09ffd3b85f7b5d521f224c26115fb
#
_entry.id   9fb09ffd3b85f7b5d521f224c26115fb
#
_cell.length_a   1.000
_cell.length_b   1.000
_cell.length_c   1.000
_cell.angle_alpha   90.00
_cell.angle_beta   90.00
_cell.angle_gamma   90.00
#
_symmetry.space_group_name_H-M   'P 1'
#
loop_
_entity.id
_entity.type
_entity.pdbx_description
1 polymer ?
#
loop_
_entity_poly.entity_id
_entity_poly.type
_entity_poly.pdbx_seq_one_letter_code
_entity_poly.pdbx_strand_id
1 'polypeptide(L)'
;MKIQKISEITATLPFTEFDFLQKYRDGFKSSELGRIYEQLPLKELAEKIRGLMPVKNPQGKKPMFPLEGEIALMFLKPYTGMSDDGLVEMLNGNIHMQIFCGVLIDPVNPLKDGKIVSAIRNRLAVYLDIKSLQKILYDKWKSQLENKDMMLTDATCYESLLRYPTDVKLLWECCEWLHSLLSDKCRLTGESKPRTKYHEIDKARLSYAKQRKPRKSETKKLRRRLLHLLERLLKEWTRLNKITGGLIRLSAGQNKRVRACHMVLDQQRRLFNGEKIDHRIVSIDRPYIRPIVRGKENKRVEFGAKVNNIQIDGISFIEHHSFEAFNEGIRLKKSIEYHKELTGIDAKRVGADTIYANNKNRKYCTEQGITTCFARKGPRPKDEDADLSTARRIIGTLRSTSMEGSFGNQKQHYSVGRIAARNARSETLLLFFGIHMANAATLAARKIALEEKEKRQQEKRA
;
A
#
# COMPACT_ATOMS: atom_id res chain seq x y z
N MET A 1 -39.82 -0.68 -9.80
CA MET A 1 -38.64 -0.23 -10.55
C MET A 1 -39.11 0.25 -11.91
N LYS A 2 -38.97 1.55 -12.23
CA LYS A 2 -39.30 2.08 -13.55
C LYS A 2 -38.02 2.18 -14.36
N ILE A 3 -37.88 1.37 -15.40
CA ILE A 3 -36.85 1.50 -16.41
C ILE A 3 -37.45 2.24 -17.58
N GLN A 4 -36.91 3.41 -17.93
CA GLN A 4 -37.35 4.20 -19.07
C GLN A 4 -36.45 3.85 -20.27
N LYS A 5 -37.07 3.49 -21.39
CA LYS A 5 -36.35 3.24 -22.63
C LYS A 5 -35.78 4.55 -23.19
N ILE A 6 -34.56 4.54 -23.68
CA ILE A 6 -33.93 5.74 -24.28
C ILE A 6 -34.77 6.30 -25.43
N SER A 7 -35.43 5.42 -26.22
CA SER A 7 -36.30 5.79 -27.31
C SER A 7 -37.61 6.49 -26.88
N GLU A 8 -37.95 6.45 -25.59
CA GLU A 8 -39.17 7.04 -25.02
C GLU A 8 -38.84 8.36 -24.29
N ILE A 9 -37.60 8.79 -24.27
CA ILE A 9 -37.17 10.06 -23.67
C ILE A 9 -37.48 11.18 -24.64
N THR A 10 -38.50 11.96 -24.33
CA THR A 10 -38.88 13.19 -25.07
C THR A 10 -38.32 14.40 -24.31
N ALA A 11 -37.79 15.38 -25.02
CA ALA A 11 -37.36 16.66 -24.44
C ALA A 11 -38.56 17.49 -24.00
N THR A 12 -39.11 17.22 -22.81
CA THR A 12 -40.30 17.86 -22.33
C THR A 12 -40.07 19.11 -21.46
N LEU A 13 -38.86 19.33 -20.93
CA LEU A 13 -38.51 20.52 -20.14
C LEU A 13 -37.01 20.78 -20.21
N PRO A 14 -36.53 22.03 -20.13
CA PRO A 14 -35.09 22.33 -19.98
C PRO A 14 -34.66 21.91 -18.57
N PHE A 15 -34.06 20.70 -18.44
CA PHE A 15 -33.38 20.32 -17.23
C PHE A 15 -32.08 21.12 -17.14
N THR A 16 -31.89 21.79 -16.00
CA THR A 16 -30.58 22.38 -15.68
C THR A 16 -29.64 21.29 -15.20
N GLU A 17 -28.33 21.54 -15.31
CA GLU A 17 -27.30 20.65 -14.70
C GLU A 17 -27.55 20.46 -13.20
N PHE A 18 -28.16 21.44 -12.54
CA PHE A 18 -28.52 21.39 -11.13
C PHE A 18 -29.61 20.34 -10.87
N ASP A 19 -30.66 20.30 -11.65
CA ASP A 19 -31.79 19.34 -11.49
C ASP A 19 -31.31 17.91 -11.73
N PHE A 20 -30.43 17.72 -12.72
CA PHE A 20 -29.81 16.45 -13.00
C PHE A 20 -28.95 16.02 -11.81
N LEU A 21 -28.08 16.89 -11.30
CA LEU A 21 -27.21 16.60 -10.19
C LEU A 21 -27.96 16.29 -8.90
N GLN A 22 -29.06 17.01 -8.62
CA GLN A 22 -29.91 16.78 -7.44
C GLN A 22 -30.50 15.37 -7.44
N LYS A 23 -31.05 14.96 -8.58
CA LYS A 23 -31.65 13.63 -8.77
C LYS A 23 -30.65 12.49 -8.54
N TYR A 24 -29.41 12.66 -9.02
CA TYR A 24 -28.35 11.67 -8.80
C TYR A 24 -27.76 11.71 -7.39
N ARG A 25 -27.75 12.86 -6.71
CA ARG A 25 -27.30 12.96 -5.31
C ARG A 25 -28.13 12.12 -4.35
N ASP A 26 -29.45 12.08 -4.54
CA ASP A 26 -30.32 11.28 -3.68
C ASP A 26 -30.11 9.78 -3.92
N GLY A 27 -29.94 9.37 -5.18
CA GLY A 27 -29.55 8.01 -5.52
C GLY A 27 -28.16 7.64 -4.99
N PHE A 28 -27.21 8.58 -5.04
CA PHE A 28 -25.87 8.38 -4.49
C PHE A 28 -25.89 8.15 -2.97
N LYS A 29 -26.62 8.95 -2.19
CA LYS A 29 -26.73 8.81 -0.73
C LYS A 29 -27.19 7.42 -0.29
N SER A 30 -28.13 6.83 -1.04
CA SER A 30 -28.65 5.48 -0.76
C SER A 30 -27.76 4.35 -1.27
N SER A 31 -26.77 4.65 -2.13
CA SER A 31 -25.85 3.67 -2.68
C SER A 31 -24.78 3.25 -1.66
N GLU A 32 -24.16 2.08 -1.87
CA GLU A 32 -23.01 1.63 -1.07
C GLU A 32 -21.88 2.69 -1.05
N LEU A 33 -21.55 3.25 -2.22
CA LEU A 33 -20.50 4.26 -2.34
C LEU A 33 -20.85 5.54 -1.57
N GLY A 34 -22.11 5.96 -1.57
CA GLY A 34 -22.58 7.12 -0.80
C GLY A 34 -22.48 6.89 0.72
N ARG A 35 -22.83 5.69 1.17
CA ARG A 35 -22.70 5.32 2.60
C ARG A 35 -21.24 5.24 3.05
N ILE A 36 -20.32 4.79 2.19
CA ILE A 36 -18.88 4.85 2.43
C ILE A 36 -18.42 6.33 2.48
N TYR A 37 -18.91 7.17 1.57
CA TYR A 37 -18.58 8.60 1.54
C TYR A 37 -18.93 9.31 2.86
N GLU A 38 -20.04 8.98 3.49
CA GLU A 38 -20.45 9.52 4.79
C GLU A 38 -19.45 9.20 5.92
N GLN A 39 -18.70 8.10 5.79
CA GLN A 39 -17.68 7.71 6.75
C GLN A 39 -16.35 8.45 6.57
N LEU A 40 -16.16 9.20 5.48
CA LEU A 40 -14.90 9.85 5.15
C LEU A 40 -14.92 11.35 5.50
N PRO A 41 -14.09 11.81 6.44
CA PRO A 41 -13.95 13.22 6.78
C PRO A 41 -13.06 13.94 5.75
N LEU A 42 -13.52 14.01 4.48
CA LEU A 42 -12.71 14.50 3.37
C LEU A 42 -12.28 15.97 3.52
N LYS A 43 -13.12 16.82 4.12
CA LYS A 43 -12.80 18.23 4.37
C LYS A 43 -11.66 18.37 5.37
N GLU A 44 -11.76 17.70 6.50
CA GLU A 44 -10.77 17.73 7.58
C GLU A 44 -9.43 17.15 7.12
N LEU A 45 -9.47 16.06 6.34
CA LEU A 45 -8.28 15.48 5.71
C LEU A 45 -7.64 16.46 4.72
N ALA A 46 -8.45 17.16 3.92
CA ALA A 46 -7.96 18.15 2.96
C ALA A 46 -7.38 19.39 3.65
N GLU A 47 -8.00 19.88 4.72
CA GLU A 47 -7.48 20.99 5.53
C GLU A 47 -6.13 20.63 6.13
N LYS A 48 -5.98 19.44 6.70
CA LYS A 48 -4.70 18.98 7.24
C LYS A 48 -3.61 18.91 6.18
N ILE A 49 -3.91 18.31 5.03
CA ILE A 49 -2.95 18.21 3.92
C ILE A 49 -2.63 19.58 3.34
N ARG A 50 -3.63 20.47 3.20
CA ARG A 50 -3.44 21.85 2.72
C ARG A 50 -2.49 22.65 3.62
N GLY A 51 -2.58 22.46 4.93
CA GLY A 51 -1.66 23.08 5.90
C GLY A 51 -0.20 22.65 5.77
N LEU A 52 0.06 21.48 5.14
CA LEU A 52 1.41 20.99 4.87
C LEU A 52 1.92 21.40 3.46
N MET A 53 1.03 21.86 2.58
CA MET A 53 1.40 22.26 1.21
C MET A 53 1.93 23.69 1.17
N PRO A 54 2.89 24.00 0.29
CA PRO A 54 3.31 25.37 0.06
C PRO A 54 2.14 26.19 -0.51
N VAL A 55 2.10 27.46 -0.15
CA VAL A 55 1.12 28.41 -0.69
C VAL A 55 1.31 28.48 -2.22
N LYS A 56 0.25 28.18 -2.97
CA LYS A 56 0.27 28.25 -4.43
C LYS A 56 0.12 29.69 -4.89
N ASN A 57 0.82 30.01 -5.99
CA ASN A 57 0.56 31.26 -6.72
C ASN A 57 -0.89 31.25 -7.22
N PRO A 58 -1.73 32.24 -6.90
CA PRO A 58 -3.13 32.31 -7.32
C PRO A 58 -3.32 32.40 -8.85
N GLN A 59 -2.29 32.84 -9.60
CA GLN A 59 -2.31 32.92 -11.05
C GLN A 59 -2.05 31.58 -11.78
N GLY A 60 -1.79 30.48 -11.03
CA GLY A 60 -1.53 29.17 -11.61
C GLY A 60 -2.78 28.49 -12.19
N LYS A 61 -2.57 27.49 -13.06
CA LYS A 61 -3.67 26.66 -13.61
C LYS A 61 -4.46 26.04 -12.46
N LYS A 62 -5.78 26.24 -12.49
CA LYS A 62 -6.69 25.62 -11.51
C LYS A 62 -6.59 24.07 -11.59
N PRO A 63 -6.53 23.37 -10.46
CA PRO A 63 -6.55 21.90 -10.48
C PRO A 63 -7.90 21.41 -11.01
N MET A 64 -7.88 20.26 -11.70
CA MET A 64 -9.10 19.64 -12.25
C MET A 64 -10.03 19.07 -11.15
N PHE A 65 -9.45 18.67 -10.04
CA PHE A 65 -10.18 18.19 -8.86
C PHE A 65 -9.95 19.15 -7.69
N PRO A 66 -10.97 19.41 -6.87
CA PRO A 66 -10.73 20.01 -5.55
C PRO A 66 -9.86 19.07 -4.71
N LEU A 67 -9.16 19.57 -3.70
CA LEU A 67 -8.25 18.73 -2.88
C LEU A 67 -9.01 17.58 -2.20
N GLU A 68 -10.23 17.83 -1.75
CA GLU A 68 -11.15 16.83 -1.22
C GLU A 68 -11.43 15.72 -2.25
N GLY A 69 -11.63 16.10 -3.52
CA GLY A 69 -11.85 15.19 -4.64
C GLY A 69 -10.61 14.38 -5.00
N GLU A 70 -9.41 14.96 -4.87
CA GLU A 70 -8.17 14.24 -5.06
C GLU A 70 -7.95 13.16 -3.98
N ILE A 71 -8.29 13.48 -2.73
CA ILE A 71 -8.26 12.54 -1.61
C ILE A 71 -9.32 11.44 -1.83
N ALA A 72 -10.52 11.83 -2.22
CA ALA A 72 -11.60 10.89 -2.57
C ALA A 72 -11.19 9.94 -3.70
N LEU A 73 -10.53 10.43 -4.74
CA LEU A 73 -9.99 9.61 -5.82
C LEU A 73 -8.96 8.60 -5.33
N MET A 74 -8.15 8.95 -4.31
CA MET A 74 -7.22 8.01 -3.69
C MET A 74 -7.92 6.94 -2.84
N PHE A 75 -9.09 7.20 -2.29
CA PHE A 75 -9.97 6.17 -1.68
C PHE A 75 -10.64 5.29 -2.74
N LEU A 76 -11.10 5.86 -3.86
CA LEU A 76 -11.68 5.10 -4.96
C LEU A 76 -10.68 4.13 -5.61
N LYS A 77 -9.41 4.51 -5.68
CA LYS A 77 -8.37 3.67 -6.31
C LYS A 77 -8.28 2.26 -5.72
N PRO A 78 -8.12 2.04 -4.42
CA PRO A 78 -8.15 0.71 -3.82
C PRO A 78 -9.53 0.06 -3.84
N TYR A 79 -10.62 0.83 -3.75
CA TYR A 79 -11.99 0.31 -3.81
C TYR A 79 -12.30 -0.36 -5.15
N THR A 80 -11.92 0.27 -6.26
CA THR A 80 -12.18 -0.27 -7.60
C THR A 80 -11.19 -1.35 -8.03
N GLY A 81 -9.97 -1.34 -7.50
CA GLY A 81 -8.89 -2.24 -7.94
C GLY A 81 -8.38 -2.00 -9.36
N MET A 82 -8.90 -1.00 -10.06
CA MET A 82 -8.60 -0.74 -11.48
C MET A 82 -7.21 -0.15 -11.71
N SER A 83 -6.72 -0.23 -12.96
CA SER A 83 -5.55 0.54 -13.41
C SER A 83 -5.84 2.05 -13.31
N ASP A 84 -4.83 2.90 -13.47
CA ASP A 84 -5.04 4.35 -13.46
C ASP A 84 -5.91 4.78 -14.67
N ASP A 85 -5.67 4.17 -15.85
CA ASP A 85 -6.47 4.43 -17.06
C ASP A 85 -7.90 3.88 -16.89
N GLY A 86 -8.08 2.67 -16.39
CA GLY A 86 -9.40 2.09 -16.14
C GLY A 86 -10.22 2.87 -15.10
N LEU A 87 -9.57 3.45 -14.08
CA LEU A 87 -10.25 4.32 -13.11
C LEU A 87 -10.74 5.61 -13.77
N VAL A 88 -9.95 6.21 -14.67
CA VAL A 88 -10.36 7.40 -15.43
C VAL A 88 -11.52 7.09 -16.36
N GLU A 89 -11.47 5.97 -17.08
CA GLU A 89 -12.56 5.50 -17.94
C GLU A 89 -13.84 5.27 -17.15
N MET A 90 -13.76 4.59 -16.02
CA MET A 90 -14.91 4.35 -15.15
C MET A 90 -15.45 5.67 -14.59
N LEU A 91 -14.59 6.60 -14.20
CA LEU A 91 -14.98 7.90 -13.66
C LEU A 91 -15.75 8.72 -14.71
N ASN A 92 -15.36 8.68 -15.98
CA ASN A 92 -16.07 9.37 -17.07
C ASN A 92 -17.50 8.87 -17.23
N GLY A 93 -17.77 7.57 -17.04
CA GLY A 93 -19.08 6.96 -17.23
C GLY A 93 -19.93 6.81 -15.97
N ASN A 94 -19.37 7.04 -14.77
CA ASN A 94 -20.05 6.75 -13.50
C ASN A 94 -20.30 8.02 -12.67
N ILE A 95 -21.53 8.49 -12.69
CA ILE A 95 -21.95 9.72 -11.98
C ILE A 95 -21.76 9.61 -10.45
N HIS A 96 -21.97 8.43 -9.85
CA HIS A 96 -21.76 8.27 -8.41
C HIS A 96 -20.28 8.42 -8.04
N MET A 97 -19.34 7.97 -8.87
CA MET A 97 -17.92 8.18 -8.65
C MET A 97 -17.52 9.65 -8.86
N GLN A 98 -18.16 10.34 -9.81
CA GLN A 98 -17.96 11.77 -9.99
C GLN A 98 -18.44 12.56 -8.77
N ILE A 99 -19.64 12.25 -8.25
CA ILE A 99 -20.18 12.86 -7.01
C ILE A 99 -19.26 12.56 -5.82
N PHE A 100 -18.76 11.34 -5.71
CA PHE A 100 -17.78 10.94 -4.66
C PHE A 100 -16.51 11.78 -4.71
N CYS A 101 -16.04 12.14 -5.90
CA CYS A 101 -14.87 13.03 -6.10
C CYS A 101 -15.23 14.52 -6.12
N GLY A 102 -16.51 14.90 -5.93
CA GLY A 102 -16.96 16.30 -5.95
C GLY A 102 -16.74 16.99 -7.30
N VAL A 103 -16.82 16.27 -8.41
CA VAL A 103 -16.67 16.78 -9.76
C VAL A 103 -17.84 16.33 -10.64
N LEU A 104 -18.08 17.08 -11.71
CA LEU A 104 -18.93 16.66 -12.82
C LEU A 104 -18.06 16.75 -14.09
N ILE A 105 -18.00 15.64 -14.83
CA ILE A 105 -17.17 15.54 -16.04
C ILE A 105 -18.07 15.69 -17.25
N ASP A 106 -17.75 16.66 -18.11
CA ASP A 106 -18.45 16.87 -19.37
C ASP A 106 -18.31 15.59 -20.26
N PRO A 107 -19.42 14.93 -20.62
CA PRO A 107 -19.36 13.74 -21.46
C PRO A 107 -18.82 13.98 -22.86
N VAL A 108 -18.88 15.23 -23.35
CA VAL A 108 -18.33 15.63 -24.66
C VAL A 108 -16.82 15.80 -24.59
N ASN A 109 -16.29 16.21 -23.41
CA ASN A 109 -14.87 16.43 -23.17
C ASN A 109 -14.36 15.57 -21.99
N PRO A 110 -14.40 14.23 -22.10
CA PRO A 110 -14.01 13.32 -21.02
C PRO A 110 -12.51 13.42 -20.69
N LEU A 111 -12.15 12.96 -19.50
CA LEU A 111 -10.75 12.77 -19.11
C LEU A 111 -10.10 11.69 -19.98
N LYS A 112 -8.94 12.00 -20.61
CA LYS A 112 -8.30 11.09 -21.57
C LYS A 112 -7.03 10.40 -21.04
N ASP A 113 -6.42 10.91 -19.96
CA ASP A 113 -5.08 10.49 -19.54
C ASP A 113 -5.08 10.00 -18.08
N GLY A 114 -4.87 8.73 -17.88
CA GLY A 114 -4.70 8.11 -16.57
C GLY A 114 -3.51 8.63 -15.76
N LYS A 115 -2.59 9.37 -16.40
CA LYS A 115 -1.47 10.03 -15.69
C LYS A 115 -1.95 11.04 -14.65
N ILE A 116 -3.17 11.56 -14.77
CA ILE A 116 -3.75 12.45 -13.75
C ILE A 116 -3.82 11.74 -12.38
N VAL A 117 -4.23 10.49 -12.34
CA VAL A 117 -4.31 9.68 -11.10
C VAL A 117 -2.92 9.51 -10.48
N SER A 118 -1.92 9.18 -11.31
CA SER A 118 -0.55 9.03 -10.84
C SER A 118 0.08 10.36 -10.41
N ALA A 119 -0.26 11.47 -11.05
CA ALA A 119 0.21 12.80 -10.66
C ALA A 119 -0.37 13.24 -9.30
N ILE A 120 -1.69 13.04 -9.09
CA ILE A 120 -2.35 13.29 -7.80
C ILE A 120 -1.71 12.42 -6.72
N ARG A 121 -1.58 11.11 -6.96
CA ARG A 121 -0.93 10.18 -6.04
C ARG A 121 0.46 10.61 -5.63
N ASN A 122 1.33 10.97 -6.59
CA ASN A 122 2.69 11.39 -6.31
C ASN A 122 2.74 12.71 -5.53
N ARG A 123 1.83 13.63 -5.81
CA ARG A 123 1.74 14.90 -5.09
C ARG A 123 1.28 14.70 -3.65
N LEU A 124 0.18 13.98 -3.43
CA LEU A 124 -0.35 13.72 -2.07
C LEU A 124 0.63 12.90 -1.23
N ALA A 125 1.39 11.99 -1.84
CA ALA A 125 2.37 11.15 -1.15
C ALA A 125 3.53 11.94 -0.52
N VAL A 126 3.76 13.18 -0.92
CA VAL A 126 4.75 14.08 -0.30
C VAL A 126 4.27 14.60 1.05
N TYR A 127 2.95 14.78 1.19
CA TYR A 127 2.31 15.40 2.36
C TYR A 127 1.57 14.39 3.24
N LEU A 128 1.84 13.09 3.07
CA LEU A 128 1.22 12.03 3.85
C LEU A 128 1.81 11.98 5.26
N ASP A 129 1.06 12.47 6.23
CA ASP A 129 1.30 12.28 7.66
C ASP A 129 0.32 11.23 8.20
N ILE A 130 0.76 9.97 8.26
CA ILE A 130 -0.08 8.83 8.62
C ILE A 130 -0.75 9.04 9.99
N LYS A 131 0.01 9.45 11.00
CA LYS A 131 -0.52 9.59 12.37
C LYS A 131 -1.60 10.66 12.48
N SER A 132 -1.33 11.84 11.94
CA SER A 132 -2.29 12.94 11.99
C SER A 132 -3.55 12.63 11.18
N LEU A 133 -3.43 12.02 10.00
CA LEU A 133 -4.58 11.66 9.18
C LEU A 133 -5.39 10.52 9.82
N GLN A 134 -4.74 9.55 10.46
CA GLN A 134 -5.42 8.50 11.22
C GLN A 134 -6.16 9.05 12.43
N LYS A 135 -5.63 10.07 13.08
CA LYS A 135 -6.33 10.76 14.19
C LYS A 135 -7.64 11.40 13.72
N ILE A 136 -7.64 12.06 12.57
CA ILE A 136 -8.85 12.65 11.96
C ILE A 136 -9.87 11.54 11.63
N LEU A 137 -9.43 10.42 11.03
CA LEU A 137 -10.29 9.29 10.74
C LEU A 137 -10.87 8.67 12.03
N TYR A 138 -10.04 8.45 13.04
CA TYR A 138 -10.50 7.93 14.33
C TYR A 138 -11.53 8.86 14.97
N ASP A 139 -11.29 10.18 14.98
CA ASP A 139 -12.21 11.14 15.56
C ASP A 139 -13.58 11.16 14.88
N LYS A 140 -13.62 10.91 13.57
CA LYS A 140 -14.87 10.69 12.81
C LYS A 140 -15.57 9.39 13.21
N TRP A 141 -14.82 8.32 13.45
CA TRP A 141 -15.36 6.97 13.66
C TRP A 141 -15.61 6.60 15.12
N LYS A 142 -14.99 7.30 16.09
CA LYS A 142 -14.96 6.92 17.51
C LYS A 142 -16.36 6.73 18.15
N SER A 143 -17.39 7.42 17.66
CA SER A 143 -18.77 7.24 18.15
C SER A 143 -19.39 5.90 17.72
N GLN A 144 -18.88 5.28 16.65
CA GLN A 144 -19.35 4.01 16.11
C GLN A 144 -18.52 2.82 16.62
N LEU A 145 -17.48 3.07 17.44
CA LEU A 145 -16.59 2.02 17.95
C LEU A 145 -16.97 1.69 19.38
N GLU A 146 -17.11 0.40 19.64
CA GLU A 146 -17.27 -0.19 20.97
C GLU A 146 -15.90 -0.62 21.52
N ASN A 147 -15.86 -1.06 22.78
CA ASN A 147 -14.67 -1.69 23.40
C ASN A 147 -13.33 -0.96 23.12
N LYS A 148 -13.33 0.37 23.20
CA LYS A 148 -12.16 1.20 22.85
C LYS A 148 -10.95 0.99 23.78
N ASP A 149 -11.13 0.35 24.92
CA ASP A 149 -10.08 -0.07 25.85
C ASP A 149 -9.43 -1.41 25.45
N MET A 150 -9.93 -2.05 24.39
CA MET A 150 -9.37 -3.28 23.83
C MET A 150 -8.61 -2.99 22.53
N MET A 151 -7.35 -3.39 22.50
CA MET A 151 -6.47 -3.29 21.34
C MET A 151 -6.02 -4.67 20.89
N LEU A 152 -6.16 -4.95 19.62
CA LEU A 152 -5.48 -6.08 18.96
C LEU A 152 -4.28 -5.55 18.20
N THR A 153 -3.20 -6.32 18.10
CA THR A 153 -2.03 -5.93 17.30
C THR A 153 -1.40 -7.15 16.63
N ASP A 154 -1.04 -6.96 15.38
CA ASP A 154 -0.30 -7.96 14.60
C ASP A 154 0.41 -7.28 13.43
N ALA A 155 1.44 -7.94 12.87
CA ALA A 155 2.17 -7.46 11.72
C ALA A 155 1.94 -8.35 10.50
N THR A 156 1.73 -7.70 9.36
CA THR A 156 1.61 -8.38 8.07
C THR A 156 2.49 -7.72 7.01
N CYS A 157 2.77 -8.42 5.92
CA CYS A 157 3.42 -7.83 4.75
C CYS A 157 2.35 -7.54 3.69
N TYR A 158 2.33 -6.31 3.20
CA TYR A 158 1.60 -5.90 2.01
C TYR A 158 2.59 -5.87 0.85
N GLU A 159 2.38 -6.77 -0.11
CA GLU A 159 3.37 -7.01 -1.15
C GLU A 159 3.39 -5.90 -2.19
N SER A 160 4.58 -5.56 -2.63
CA SER A 160 4.77 -4.74 -3.83
C SER A 160 4.55 -5.60 -5.08
N LEU A 161 3.93 -5.03 -6.11
CA LEU A 161 3.82 -5.70 -7.42
C LEU A 161 5.21 -5.80 -8.05
N LEU A 162 5.94 -6.85 -7.72
CA LEU A 162 7.26 -7.17 -8.24
C LEU A 162 7.25 -8.50 -8.97
N ARG A 163 8.05 -8.60 -10.03
CA ARG A 163 8.46 -9.89 -10.56
C ARG A 163 9.33 -10.59 -9.52
N TYR A 164 9.07 -11.88 -9.24
CA TYR A 164 9.84 -12.63 -8.25
C TYR A 164 11.35 -12.52 -8.55
N PRO A 165 12.14 -11.94 -7.66
CA PRO A 165 13.55 -11.66 -7.91
C PRO A 165 14.40 -12.92 -7.70
N THR A 166 15.21 -13.23 -8.70
CA THR A 166 16.33 -14.17 -8.57
C THR A 166 17.62 -13.45 -8.90
N ASP A 167 18.77 -13.96 -8.44
CA ASP A 167 20.06 -13.32 -8.72
C ASP A 167 20.31 -13.14 -10.20
N VAL A 168 19.96 -14.16 -11.00
CA VAL A 168 20.12 -14.12 -12.48
C VAL A 168 19.24 -13.03 -13.08
N LYS A 169 17.96 -12.93 -12.65
CA LYS A 169 17.03 -11.91 -13.15
C LYS A 169 17.50 -10.51 -12.80
N LEU A 170 17.86 -10.28 -11.54
CA LEU A 170 18.30 -8.98 -11.06
C LEU A 170 19.58 -8.51 -11.79
N LEU A 171 20.57 -9.39 -11.92
CA LEU A 171 21.79 -9.09 -12.67
C LEU A 171 21.50 -8.79 -14.15
N TRP A 172 20.57 -9.56 -14.76
CA TRP A 172 20.19 -9.32 -16.14
C TRP A 172 19.47 -7.97 -16.31
N GLU A 173 18.52 -7.64 -15.45
CA GLU A 173 17.83 -6.34 -15.47
C GLU A 173 18.81 -5.17 -15.41
N CYS A 174 19.85 -5.27 -14.57
CA CYS A 174 20.94 -4.29 -14.54
C CYS A 174 21.67 -4.20 -15.88
N CYS A 175 22.08 -5.35 -16.45
CA CYS A 175 22.81 -5.42 -17.70
C CYS A 175 21.99 -4.88 -18.88
N GLU A 176 20.74 -5.29 -18.99
CA GLU A 176 19.82 -4.90 -20.06
C GLU A 176 19.57 -3.37 -20.05
N TRP A 177 19.25 -2.84 -18.87
CA TRP A 177 19.01 -1.42 -18.72
C TRP A 177 20.25 -0.58 -18.99
N LEU A 178 21.44 -0.96 -18.45
CA LEU A 178 22.71 -0.24 -18.68
C LEU A 178 23.16 -0.33 -20.13
N HIS A 179 22.97 -1.49 -20.80
CA HIS A 179 23.30 -1.65 -22.21
C HIS A 179 22.44 -0.72 -23.10
N SER A 180 21.14 -0.64 -22.80
CA SER A 180 20.22 0.30 -23.49
C SER A 180 20.64 1.74 -23.24
N LEU A 181 20.89 2.13 -21.98
CA LEU A 181 21.33 3.50 -21.63
C LEU A 181 22.64 3.86 -22.35
N LEU A 182 23.63 2.99 -22.34
CA LEU A 182 24.90 3.21 -23.05
C LEU A 182 24.69 3.34 -24.56
N SER A 183 23.89 2.48 -25.17
CA SER A 183 23.58 2.53 -26.60
C SER A 183 22.93 3.87 -27.00
N ASP A 184 21.97 4.36 -26.22
CA ASP A 184 21.30 5.62 -26.47
C ASP A 184 22.26 6.81 -26.28
N LYS A 185 23.10 6.77 -25.25
CA LYS A 185 24.03 7.87 -24.97
C LYS A 185 25.19 7.91 -25.97
N CYS A 186 25.74 6.78 -26.37
CA CYS A 186 26.73 6.72 -27.45
C CYS A 186 26.18 7.31 -28.75
N ARG A 187 24.91 6.98 -29.11
CA ARG A 187 24.27 7.53 -30.31
C ARG A 187 24.10 9.06 -30.23
N LEU A 188 23.78 9.59 -29.04
CA LEU A 188 23.60 11.04 -28.84
C LEU A 188 24.93 11.81 -28.84
N THR A 189 26.03 11.17 -28.45
CA THR A 189 27.35 11.80 -28.36
C THR A 189 28.25 11.51 -29.58
N GLY A 190 27.80 10.72 -30.55
CA GLY A 190 28.63 10.28 -31.67
C GLY A 190 29.71 9.23 -31.32
N GLU A 191 29.73 8.76 -30.06
CA GLU A 191 30.71 7.78 -29.58
C GLU A 191 30.38 6.36 -30.04
N SER A 192 31.41 5.56 -30.27
CA SER A 192 31.24 4.15 -30.62
C SER A 192 30.66 3.33 -29.47
N LYS A 193 29.75 2.42 -29.81
CA LYS A 193 29.19 1.47 -28.80
C LYS A 193 30.29 0.54 -28.28
N PRO A 194 30.33 0.26 -26.97
CA PRO A 194 31.31 -0.62 -26.40
C PRO A 194 31.13 -2.06 -26.90
N ARG A 195 32.21 -2.70 -27.28
CA ARG A 195 32.22 -4.14 -27.62
C ARG A 195 32.05 -4.97 -26.36
N THR A 196 30.91 -5.64 -26.24
CA THR A 196 30.56 -6.48 -25.10
C THR A 196 30.01 -7.81 -25.60
N LYS A 197 30.01 -8.83 -24.74
CA LYS A 197 29.37 -10.13 -25.02
C LYS A 197 27.87 -10.12 -24.68
N TYR A 198 27.20 -8.97 -24.76
CA TYR A 198 25.80 -8.80 -24.36
C TYR A 198 24.88 -9.81 -25.05
N HIS A 199 24.90 -9.86 -26.38
CA HIS A 199 24.02 -10.76 -27.17
C HIS A 199 24.29 -12.25 -26.93
N GLU A 200 25.56 -12.63 -26.74
CA GLU A 200 25.93 -14.01 -26.40
C GLU A 200 25.39 -14.43 -25.04
N ILE A 201 25.48 -13.51 -24.05
CA ILE A 201 25.00 -13.74 -22.68
C ILE A 201 23.47 -13.74 -22.65
N ASP A 202 22.81 -12.91 -23.46
CA ASP A 202 21.34 -12.93 -23.59
C ASP A 202 20.82 -14.25 -24.14
N LYS A 203 21.46 -14.78 -25.22
CA LYS A 203 21.12 -16.11 -25.74
C LYS A 203 21.27 -17.20 -24.67
N ALA A 204 22.35 -17.16 -23.89
CA ALA A 204 22.57 -18.10 -22.80
C ALA A 204 21.52 -17.97 -21.69
N ARG A 205 21.13 -16.74 -21.34
CA ARG A 205 20.08 -16.46 -20.35
C ARG A 205 18.71 -16.95 -20.84
N LEU A 206 18.38 -16.75 -22.11
CA LEU A 206 17.14 -17.24 -22.70
C LEU A 206 17.07 -18.77 -22.66
N SER A 207 18.16 -19.47 -23.01
CA SER A 207 18.27 -20.92 -22.88
C SER A 207 18.10 -21.39 -21.43
N TYR A 208 18.75 -20.71 -20.48
CA TYR A 208 18.62 -20.99 -19.06
C TYR A 208 17.17 -20.78 -18.56
N ALA A 209 16.50 -19.73 -19.02
CA ALA A 209 15.13 -19.40 -18.57
C ALA A 209 14.08 -20.43 -19.04
N LYS A 210 14.36 -21.20 -20.11
CA LYS A 210 13.49 -22.29 -20.59
C LYS A 210 13.58 -23.56 -19.75
N GLN A 211 14.63 -23.69 -18.93
CA GLN A 211 14.83 -24.87 -18.10
C GLN A 211 13.91 -24.85 -16.88
N ARG A 212 13.15 -25.91 -16.64
CA ARG A 212 12.26 -26.05 -15.48
C ARG A 212 13.04 -26.11 -14.15
N LYS A 213 14.16 -26.82 -14.13
CA LYS A 213 15.07 -26.96 -12.96
C LYS A 213 16.53 -26.86 -13.43
N PRO A 214 17.07 -25.64 -13.57
CA PRO A 214 18.47 -25.48 -13.99
C PRO A 214 19.43 -26.04 -12.94
N ARG A 215 20.53 -26.64 -13.39
CA ARG A 215 21.58 -27.17 -12.52
C ARG A 215 22.29 -26.05 -11.76
N LYS A 216 22.72 -26.31 -10.53
CA LYS A 216 23.45 -25.32 -9.72
C LYS A 216 24.74 -24.82 -10.40
N SER A 217 25.44 -25.71 -11.12
CA SER A 217 26.67 -25.38 -11.88
C SER A 217 26.36 -24.40 -13.02
N GLU A 218 25.27 -24.59 -13.77
CA GLU A 218 24.84 -23.71 -14.85
C GLU A 218 24.41 -22.34 -14.31
N THR A 219 23.66 -22.33 -13.21
CA THR A 219 23.30 -21.09 -12.51
C THR A 219 24.54 -20.32 -12.07
N LYS A 220 25.54 -21.00 -11.49
CA LYS A 220 26.81 -20.39 -11.06
C LYS A 220 27.60 -19.85 -12.26
N LYS A 221 27.66 -20.60 -13.37
CA LYS A 221 28.33 -20.18 -14.61
C LYS A 221 27.67 -18.92 -15.20
N LEU A 222 26.33 -18.91 -15.29
CA LEU A 222 25.59 -17.76 -15.82
C LEU A 222 25.72 -16.54 -14.93
N ARG A 223 25.63 -16.68 -13.59
CA ARG A 223 25.83 -15.57 -12.64
C ARG A 223 27.21 -14.95 -12.80
N ARG A 224 28.27 -15.76 -12.94
CA ARG A 224 29.65 -15.27 -13.18
C ARG A 224 29.70 -14.41 -14.45
N ARG A 225 29.11 -14.91 -15.57
CA ARG A 225 29.10 -14.18 -16.85
C ARG A 225 28.34 -12.85 -16.74
N LEU A 226 27.20 -12.82 -16.03
CA LEU A 226 26.42 -11.63 -15.79
C LEU A 226 27.14 -10.61 -14.91
N LEU A 227 27.86 -11.06 -13.88
CA LEU A 227 28.69 -10.18 -13.03
C LEU A 227 29.78 -9.49 -13.86
N HIS A 228 30.50 -10.24 -14.70
CA HIS A 228 31.51 -9.65 -15.59
C HIS A 228 30.90 -8.68 -16.62
N LEU A 229 29.73 -9.00 -17.19
CA LEU A 229 29.05 -8.10 -18.11
C LEU A 229 28.63 -6.82 -17.42
N LEU A 230 28.00 -6.90 -16.23
CA LEU A 230 27.57 -5.74 -15.46
C LEU A 230 28.75 -4.83 -15.09
N GLU A 231 29.86 -5.42 -14.64
CA GLU A 231 31.09 -4.67 -14.35
C GLU A 231 31.62 -3.96 -15.60
N ARG A 232 31.66 -4.65 -16.74
CA ARG A 232 32.09 -4.06 -18.01
C ARG A 232 31.21 -2.89 -18.41
N LEU A 233 29.89 -3.04 -18.34
CA LEU A 233 28.95 -1.98 -18.70
C LEU A 233 29.09 -0.76 -17.77
N LEU A 234 29.30 -0.96 -16.48
CA LEU A 234 29.53 0.14 -15.53
C LEU A 234 30.87 0.86 -15.78
N LYS A 235 31.94 0.12 -16.13
CA LYS A 235 33.22 0.71 -16.53
C LYS A 235 33.08 1.56 -17.80
N GLU A 236 32.35 1.03 -18.81
CA GLU A 236 32.08 1.78 -20.04
C GLU A 236 31.19 3.00 -19.80
N TRP A 237 30.22 2.90 -18.90
CA TRP A 237 29.46 4.07 -18.47
C TRP A 237 30.36 5.16 -17.86
N THR A 238 31.26 4.79 -16.96
CA THR A 238 32.21 5.73 -16.34
C THR A 238 33.14 6.34 -17.38
N ARG A 239 33.65 5.53 -18.33
CA ARG A 239 34.49 5.98 -19.46
C ARG A 239 33.76 7.00 -20.32
N LEU A 240 32.53 6.68 -20.75
CA LEU A 240 31.71 7.56 -21.60
C LEU A 240 31.44 8.90 -20.90
N ASN A 241 31.05 8.86 -19.63
CA ASN A 241 30.78 10.07 -18.85
C ASN A 241 32.02 10.95 -18.68
N LYS A 242 33.22 10.34 -18.57
CA LYS A 242 34.51 11.07 -18.49
C LYS A 242 34.86 11.71 -19.83
N ILE A 243 34.77 10.99 -20.94
CA ILE A 243 35.10 11.47 -22.30
C ILE A 243 34.18 12.65 -22.68
N THR A 244 32.90 12.56 -22.34
CA THR A 244 31.92 13.60 -22.64
C THR A 244 31.96 14.80 -21.66
N GLY A 245 32.94 14.84 -20.75
CA GLY A 245 33.11 15.96 -19.80
C GLY A 245 31.89 16.19 -18.89
N GLY A 246 31.07 15.15 -18.64
CA GLY A 246 29.84 15.28 -17.86
C GLY A 246 28.67 15.93 -18.60
N LEU A 247 28.76 16.14 -19.92
CA LEU A 247 27.68 16.68 -20.76
C LEU A 247 26.44 15.78 -20.78
N ILE A 248 26.59 14.47 -20.48
CA ILE A 248 25.48 13.54 -20.44
C ILE A 248 24.63 13.79 -19.19
N ARG A 249 23.53 14.50 -19.37
CA ARG A 249 22.54 14.66 -18.29
C ARG A 249 21.67 13.43 -18.17
N LEU A 250 21.62 12.87 -16.97
CA LEU A 250 20.68 11.83 -16.58
C LEU A 250 19.51 12.43 -15.80
N SER A 251 18.32 11.90 -16.02
CA SER A 251 17.19 12.17 -15.13
C SER A 251 17.47 11.67 -13.72
N ALA A 252 16.77 12.21 -12.72
CA ALA A 252 16.89 11.74 -11.33
C ALA A 252 16.62 10.23 -11.20
N GLY A 253 15.66 9.70 -11.98
CA GLY A 253 15.36 8.27 -12.04
C GLY A 253 16.50 7.44 -12.63
N GLN A 254 17.13 7.91 -13.70
CA GLN A 254 18.29 7.24 -14.31
C GLN A 254 19.50 7.24 -13.35
N ASN A 255 19.78 8.36 -12.70
CA ASN A 255 20.84 8.44 -11.69
C ASN A 255 20.61 7.44 -10.54
N LYS A 256 19.38 7.35 -10.05
CA LYS A 256 19.02 6.37 -9.02
C LYS A 256 19.25 4.92 -9.48
N ARG A 257 18.90 4.58 -10.71
CA ARG A 257 19.13 3.24 -11.27
C ARG A 257 20.61 2.92 -11.47
N VAL A 258 21.42 3.88 -11.94
CA VAL A 258 22.90 3.70 -12.05
C VAL A 258 23.49 3.36 -10.67
N ARG A 259 23.12 4.11 -9.63
CA ARG A 259 23.55 3.84 -8.25
C ARG A 259 23.10 2.45 -7.79
N ALA A 260 21.85 2.08 -8.08
CA ALA A 260 21.35 0.75 -7.75
C ALA A 260 22.13 -0.36 -8.46
N CYS A 261 22.53 -0.19 -9.73
CA CYS A 261 23.36 -1.15 -10.48
C CYS A 261 24.75 -1.33 -9.83
N HIS A 262 25.39 -0.26 -9.36
CA HIS A 262 26.65 -0.35 -8.62
C HIS A 262 26.47 -1.14 -7.31
N MET A 263 25.43 -0.83 -6.54
CA MET A 263 25.15 -1.55 -5.29
C MET A 263 24.81 -3.03 -5.54
N VAL A 264 24.05 -3.32 -6.61
CA VAL A 264 23.72 -4.71 -7.00
C VAL A 264 24.99 -5.46 -7.39
N LEU A 265 25.91 -4.84 -8.15
CA LEU A 265 27.18 -5.48 -8.52
C LEU A 265 28.00 -5.87 -7.27
N ASP A 266 28.15 -4.95 -6.32
CA ASP A 266 28.85 -5.22 -5.05
C ASP A 266 28.18 -6.34 -4.27
N GLN A 267 26.88 -6.21 -3.99
CA GLN A 267 26.12 -7.20 -3.23
C GLN A 267 26.15 -8.58 -3.89
N GLN A 268 25.99 -8.65 -5.21
CA GLN A 268 25.96 -9.92 -5.92
C GLN A 268 27.33 -10.58 -6.03
N ARG A 269 28.44 -9.82 -6.03
CA ARG A 269 29.79 -10.35 -5.91
C ARG A 269 30.02 -10.98 -4.55
N ARG A 270 29.68 -10.28 -3.49
CA ARG A 270 29.81 -10.78 -2.13
C ARG A 270 28.98 -12.05 -1.92
N LEU A 271 27.72 -12.07 -2.40
CA LEU A 271 26.86 -13.26 -2.40
C LEU A 271 27.45 -14.42 -3.23
N PHE A 272 28.09 -14.11 -4.36
CA PHE A 272 28.73 -15.13 -5.20
C PHE A 272 29.93 -15.79 -4.50
N ASN A 273 30.63 -15.03 -3.65
CA ASN A 273 31.73 -15.49 -2.82
C ASN A 273 31.30 -16.18 -1.50
N GLY A 274 29.95 -16.25 -1.26
CA GLY A 274 29.39 -16.92 -0.08
C GLY A 274 29.19 -16.03 1.14
N GLU A 275 29.39 -14.72 1.01
CA GLU A 275 29.18 -13.77 2.11
C GLU A 275 27.68 -13.58 2.38
N LYS A 276 27.31 -13.31 3.63
CA LYS A 276 25.98 -12.84 4.02
C LYS A 276 25.88 -11.34 3.80
N ILE A 277 24.75 -10.90 3.32
CA ILE A 277 24.49 -9.48 3.03
C ILE A 277 23.19 -9.05 3.67
N ASP A 278 23.29 -7.96 4.43
CA ASP A 278 22.14 -7.24 4.94
C ASP A 278 21.59 -6.25 3.90
N HIS A 279 20.35 -5.83 4.03
CA HIS A 279 19.70 -4.84 3.16
C HIS A 279 19.77 -5.17 1.66
N ARG A 280 19.64 -6.47 1.31
CA ARG A 280 19.76 -6.97 -0.06
C ARG A 280 18.75 -6.30 -0.99
N ILE A 281 19.25 -5.72 -2.09
CA ILE A 281 18.45 -5.15 -3.16
C ILE A 281 17.84 -6.28 -3.99
N VAL A 282 16.55 -6.15 -4.32
CA VAL A 282 15.79 -7.13 -5.11
C VAL A 282 15.22 -6.55 -6.40
N SER A 283 15.27 -5.24 -6.57
CA SER A 283 14.82 -4.54 -7.78
C SER A 283 15.61 -3.25 -7.98
N ILE A 284 16.04 -2.98 -9.22
CA ILE A 284 16.72 -1.72 -9.59
C ILE A 284 15.76 -0.54 -9.66
N ASP A 285 14.49 -0.79 -9.92
CA ASP A 285 13.46 0.25 -9.97
C ASP A 285 12.99 0.65 -8.59
N ARG A 286 12.97 -0.32 -7.68
CA ARG A 286 12.53 -0.15 -6.29
C ARG A 286 13.62 -0.63 -5.31
N PRO A 287 14.77 0.05 -5.29
CA PRO A 287 15.91 -0.38 -4.47
C PRO A 287 15.68 -0.23 -2.96
N TYR A 288 14.53 0.28 -2.54
CA TYR A 288 14.09 0.36 -1.14
C TYR A 288 13.43 -0.94 -0.64
N ILE A 289 12.96 -1.82 -1.54
CA ILE A 289 12.30 -3.07 -1.15
C ILE A 289 13.35 -4.10 -0.74
N ARG A 290 13.06 -4.79 0.37
CA ARG A 290 13.90 -5.85 0.93
C ARG A 290 13.16 -7.17 1.00
N PRO A 291 13.86 -8.31 1.00
CA PRO A 291 13.25 -9.59 1.31
C PRO A 291 12.82 -9.63 2.78
N ILE A 292 11.55 -9.93 3.02
CA ILE A 292 10.98 -10.14 4.35
C ILE A 292 10.79 -11.64 4.51
N VAL A 293 11.61 -12.25 5.38
CA VAL A 293 11.52 -13.69 5.64
C VAL A 293 10.35 -13.94 6.59
N ARG A 294 9.47 -14.85 6.21
CA ARG A 294 8.36 -15.34 7.03
C ARG A 294 8.48 -16.84 7.22
N GLY A 295 8.22 -17.32 8.42
CA GLY A 295 8.30 -18.74 8.78
C GLY A 295 7.21 -19.64 8.16
N LYS A 296 6.55 -19.21 7.07
CA LYS A 296 5.47 -19.98 6.42
C LYS A 296 6.06 -20.96 5.39
N GLU A 297 5.54 -22.19 5.38
CA GLU A 297 6.00 -23.26 4.48
C GLU A 297 5.86 -22.92 2.99
N ASN A 298 4.72 -22.36 2.59
CA ASN A 298 4.39 -22.13 1.18
C ASN A 298 5.05 -20.86 0.59
N LYS A 299 5.40 -19.88 1.40
CA LYS A 299 5.98 -18.61 0.94
C LYS A 299 6.97 -18.08 1.96
N ARG A 300 8.22 -18.50 1.82
CA ARG A 300 9.29 -18.17 2.79
C ARG A 300 9.70 -16.70 2.77
N VAL A 301 9.53 -16.01 1.65
CA VAL A 301 9.98 -14.61 1.48
C VAL A 301 8.90 -13.80 0.79
N GLU A 302 8.58 -12.66 1.35
CA GLU A 302 7.67 -11.65 0.79
C GLU A 302 8.46 -10.37 0.49
N PHE A 303 7.96 -9.56 -0.46
CA PHE A 303 8.61 -8.34 -0.92
C PHE A 303 7.60 -7.20 -0.91
N GLY A 304 7.77 -6.25 0.00
CA GLY A 304 6.84 -5.14 0.15
C GLY A 304 7.01 -4.41 1.48
N ALA A 305 5.96 -3.76 1.95
CA ALA A 305 5.95 -3.10 3.23
C ALA A 305 5.51 -4.06 4.35
N LYS A 306 6.35 -4.27 5.36
CA LYS A 306 5.92 -4.89 6.62
C LYS A 306 5.25 -3.82 7.47
N VAL A 307 4.04 -4.10 7.92
CA VAL A 307 3.22 -3.15 8.66
C VAL A 307 2.77 -3.80 9.96
N ASN A 308 2.99 -3.10 11.06
CA ASN A 308 2.40 -3.42 12.35
C ASN A 308 1.13 -2.58 12.50
N ASN A 309 -0.01 -3.25 12.57
CA ASN A 309 -1.30 -2.59 12.77
C ASN A 309 -1.76 -2.76 14.21
N ILE A 310 -2.45 -1.74 14.72
CA ILE A 310 -3.37 -1.90 15.84
C ILE A 310 -4.79 -1.96 15.29
N GLN A 311 -5.66 -2.67 15.99
CA GLN A 311 -7.07 -2.77 15.65
C GLN A 311 -7.91 -2.47 16.89
N ILE A 312 -8.91 -1.60 16.73
CA ILE A 312 -9.87 -1.20 17.74
C ILE A 312 -11.25 -1.54 17.19
N ASP A 313 -11.96 -2.44 17.84
CA ASP A 313 -13.28 -2.89 17.39
C ASP A 313 -13.34 -3.23 15.90
N GLY A 314 -12.38 -3.98 15.39
CA GLY A 314 -12.30 -4.43 13.98
C GLY A 314 -11.80 -3.36 13.00
N ILE A 315 -11.49 -2.14 13.45
CA ILE A 315 -10.97 -1.04 12.62
C ILE A 315 -9.46 -0.93 12.78
N SER A 316 -8.74 -1.04 11.67
CA SER A 316 -7.27 -1.15 11.64
C SER A 316 -6.59 0.22 11.48
N PHE A 317 -5.53 0.44 12.25
CA PHE A 317 -4.68 1.64 12.16
C PHE A 317 -3.21 1.24 12.06
N ILE A 318 -2.45 1.92 11.21
CA ILE A 318 -1.03 1.68 10.98
C ILE A 318 -0.25 2.26 12.17
N GLU A 319 0.33 1.40 12.99
CA GLU A 319 1.23 1.82 14.07
C GLU A 319 2.64 2.06 13.53
N HIS A 320 3.10 1.13 12.68
CA HIS A 320 4.42 1.21 12.06
C HIS A 320 4.46 0.53 10.71
N HIS A 321 5.22 1.08 9.78
CA HIS A 321 5.49 0.44 8.51
C HIS A 321 6.96 0.58 8.13
N SER A 322 7.49 -0.42 7.44
CA SER A 322 8.85 -0.42 6.91
C SER A 322 8.95 -1.32 5.68
N PHE A 323 9.77 -0.93 4.71
CA PHE A 323 10.16 -1.80 3.59
C PHE A 323 11.32 -2.74 3.97
N GLU A 324 11.80 -2.66 5.19
CA GLU A 324 12.77 -3.57 5.79
C GLU A 324 12.09 -4.45 6.84
N ALA A 325 12.62 -5.65 7.03
CA ALA A 325 12.14 -6.52 8.09
C ALA A 325 12.42 -5.90 9.46
N PHE A 326 11.45 -5.96 10.36
CA PHE A 326 11.61 -5.59 11.76
C PHE A 326 11.04 -6.68 12.66
N ASN A 327 11.56 -6.74 13.88
CA ASN A 327 11.01 -7.63 14.91
C ASN A 327 9.74 -7.00 15.50
N GLU A 328 8.59 -7.61 15.23
CA GLU A 328 7.29 -7.18 15.75
C GLU A 328 7.19 -7.38 17.27
N GLY A 329 7.82 -8.41 17.82
CA GLY A 329 7.77 -8.72 19.26
C GLY A 329 8.28 -7.60 20.17
N ILE A 330 9.10 -6.67 19.67
CA ILE A 330 9.58 -5.51 20.45
C ILE A 330 8.66 -4.29 20.35
N ARG A 331 7.59 -4.38 19.55
CA ARG A 331 6.74 -3.22 19.27
C ARG A 331 5.53 -3.10 20.20
N LEU A 332 5.20 -4.11 21.00
CA LEU A 332 3.99 -4.13 21.82
C LEU A 332 3.79 -2.86 22.66
N LYS A 333 4.84 -2.44 23.36
CA LYS A 333 4.79 -1.20 24.17
C LYS A 333 4.45 0.01 23.30
N LYS A 334 5.10 0.16 22.13
CA LYS A 334 4.84 1.25 21.18
C LYS A 334 3.42 1.19 20.60
N SER A 335 2.89 -0.01 20.38
CA SER A 335 1.50 -0.20 19.93
C SER A 335 0.50 0.25 21.00
N ILE A 336 0.76 -0.04 22.28
CA ILE A 336 -0.07 0.40 23.40
C ILE A 336 0.02 1.94 23.58
N GLU A 337 1.23 2.50 23.49
CA GLU A 337 1.44 3.95 23.52
C GLU A 337 0.70 4.64 22.37
N TYR A 338 0.78 4.08 21.16
CA TYR A 338 0.08 4.61 20.00
C TYR A 338 -1.45 4.48 20.13
N HIS A 339 -1.95 3.41 20.70
CA HIS A 339 -3.38 3.28 21.02
C HIS A 339 -3.84 4.42 21.91
N LYS A 340 -3.10 4.74 22.98
CA LYS A 340 -3.40 5.86 23.88
C LYS A 340 -3.29 7.21 23.16
N GLU A 341 -2.25 7.42 22.34
CA GLU A 341 -2.10 8.63 21.50
C GLU A 341 -3.31 8.85 20.57
N LEU A 342 -3.78 7.77 19.94
CA LEU A 342 -4.89 7.80 18.98
C LEU A 342 -6.24 8.02 19.65
N THR A 343 -6.52 7.26 20.73
CA THR A 343 -7.84 7.16 21.35
C THR A 343 -8.04 8.10 22.53
N GLY A 344 -6.96 8.47 23.23
CA GLY A 344 -7.00 9.11 24.54
C GLY A 344 -7.32 8.15 25.68
N ILE A 345 -7.42 6.83 25.44
CA ILE A 345 -7.86 5.81 26.40
C ILE A 345 -6.72 4.81 26.63
N ASP A 346 -6.47 4.46 27.88
CA ASP A 346 -5.52 3.40 28.21
C ASP A 346 -6.07 2.02 27.82
N ALA A 347 -5.24 1.21 27.13
CA ALA A 347 -5.61 -0.13 26.77
C ALA A 347 -5.64 -1.03 28.02
N LYS A 348 -6.80 -1.57 28.37
CA LYS A 348 -6.99 -2.54 29.47
C LYS A 348 -6.89 -3.97 28.99
N ARG A 349 -7.17 -4.22 27.71
CA ARG A 349 -7.20 -5.54 27.08
C ARG A 349 -6.38 -5.53 25.81
N VAL A 350 -5.41 -6.43 25.68
CA VAL A 350 -4.50 -6.49 24.53
C VAL A 350 -4.40 -7.89 23.97
N GLY A 351 -4.75 -8.03 22.68
CA GLY A 351 -4.57 -9.26 21.92
C GLY A 351 -3.40 -9.15 20.94
N ALA A 352 -2.45 -10.08 21.01
CA ALA A 352 -1.31 -10.14 20.11
C ALA A 352 -0.84 -11.59 19.93
N ASP A 353 -0.05 -11.84 18.86
CA ASP A 353 0.50 -13.17 18.58
C ASP A 353 1.58 -13.59 19.60
N THR A 354 1.90 -14.87 19.60
CA THR A 354 2.91 -15.48 20.48
C THR A 354 4.28 -14.82 20.39
N ILE A 355 4.65 -14.25 19.23
CA ILE A 355 5.91 -13.52 19.06
C ILE A 355 6.00 -12.28 19.97
N TYR A 356 4.85 -11.68 20.31
CA TYR A 356 4.80 -10.57 21.26
C TYR A 356 4.87 -11.01 22.74
N ALA A 357 4.68 -12.30 23.02
CA ALA A 357 4.59 -12.83 24.38
C ALA A 357 5.96 -13.07 25.05
N ASN A 358 6.96 -12.21 24.76
CA ASN A 358 8.27 -12.25 25.41
C ASN A 358 8.21 -11.73 26.87
N ASN A 359 9.25 -12.02 27.67
CA ASN A 359 9.26 -11.70 29.10
C ASN A 359 9.13 -10.20 29.39
N LYS A 360 9.74 -9.33 28.54
CA LYS A 360 9.68 -7.87 28.72
C LYS A 360 8.24 -7.35 28.53
N ASN A 361 7.56 -7.82 27.48
CA ASN A 361 6.19 -7.43 27.22
C ASN A 361 5.21 -7.98 28.28
N ARG A 362 5.41 -9.21 28.74
CA ARG A 362 4.61 -9.80 29.83
C ARG A 362 4.73 -8.98 31.11
N LYS A 363 5.97 -8.67 31.52
CA LYS A 363 6.25 -7.83 32.69
C LYS A 363 5.58 -6.47 32.55
N TYR A 364 5.75 -5.80 31.42
CA TYR A 364 5.12 -4.51 31.13
C TYR A 364 3.58 -4.57 31.24
N CYS A 365 2.94 -5.55 30.61
CA CYS A 365 1.48 -5.68 30.69
C CYS A 365 0.99 -5.95 32.13
N THR A 366 1.72 -6.77 32.89
CA THR A 366 1.38 -7.05 34.30
C THR A 366 1.51 -5.78 35.17
N GLU A 367 2.59 -5.01 35.00
CA GLU A 367 2.82 -3.75 35.70
C GLU A 367 1.76 -2.68 35.38
N GLN A 368 1.22 -2.69 34.16
CA GLN A 368 0.17 -1.77 33.72
C GLN A 368 -1.26 -2.31 33.96
N GLY A 369 -1.43 -3.47 34.58
CA GLY A 369 -2.73 -4.08 34.80
C GLY A 369 -3.47 -4.51 33.52
N ILE A 370 -2.74 -4.75 32.41
CA ILE A 370 -3.31 -5.08 31.11
C ILE A 370 -3.56 -6.58 31.00
N THR A 371 -4.80 -6.96 30.74
CA THR A 371 -5.20 -8.34 30.43
C THR A 371 -4.77 -8.71 29.01
N THR A 372 -4.05 -9.83 28.84
CA THR A 372 -3.57 -10.31 27.54
C THR A 372 -4.04 -11.71 27.22
N CYS A 373 -4.10 -12.06 25.91
CA CYS A 373 -4.34 -13.43 25.44
C CYS A 373 -3.08 -14.31 25.48
N PHE A 374 -1.98 -13.87 26.06
CA PHE A 374 -0.72 -14.62 26.06
C PHE A 374 -0.85 -15.95 26.85
N ALA A 375 -0.43 -17.05 26.24
CA ALA A 375 -0.38 -18.34 26.91
C ALA A 375 0.44 -18.23 28.20
N ARG A 376 -0.06 -18.83 29.28
CA ARG A 376 0.64 -18.83 30.56
C ARG A 376 1.97 -19.57 30.49
N LYS A 377 2.88 -19.17 31.34
CA LYS A 377 4.09 -19.92 31.65
C LYS A 377 3.89 -20.63 32.98
N GLY A 378 3.91 -21.94 32.96
CA GLY A 378 3.75 -22.76 34.17
C GLY A 378 2.33 -23.36 34.39
N PRO A 379 2.13 -24.11 35.44
CA PRO A 379 0.88 -24.81 35.74
C PRO A 379 -0.27 -23.83 35.99
N ARG A 380 -1.48 -24.33 35.76
CA ARG A 380 -2.71 -23.55 36.00
C ARG A 380 -2.94 -23.40 37.52
N PRO A 381 -3.19 -22.18 38.05
CA PRO A 381 -3.57 -21.99 39.42
C PRO A 381 -4.87 -22.76 39.72
N LYS A 382 -4.99 -23.31 40.95
CA LYS A 382 -6.22 -24.01 41.36
C LYS A 382 -7.44 -23.09 41.41
N ASP A 383 -7.22 -21.80 41.78
CA ASP A 383 -8.26 -20.77 41.93
C ASP A 383 -8.11 -19.73 40.82
N GLU A 384 -8.23 -20.16 39.55
CA GLU A 384 -8.22 -19.21 38.44
C GLU A 384 -9.55 -18.46 38.38
N ASP A 385 -9.49 -17.13 38.39
CA ASP A 385 -10.64 -16.26 38.12
C ASP A 385 -11.27 -16.61 36.75
N ALA A 386 -12.51 -17.10 36.81
CA ALA A 386 -13.27 -17.53 35.63
C ALA A 386 -13.51 -16.39 34.63
N ASP A 387 -13.71 -15.17 35.13
CA ASP A 387 -13.93 -13.96 34.30
C ASP A 387 -12.66 -13.59 33.55
N LEU A 388 -11.51 -13.63 34.21
CA LEU A 388 -10.22 -13.40 33.60
C LEU A 388 -9.87 -14.46 32.54
N SER A 389 -10.18 -15.73 32.81
CA SER A 389 -10.00 -16.82 31.87
C SER A 389 -10.88 -16.63 30.63
N THR A 390 -12.14 -16.23 30.81
CA THR A 390 -13.10 -15.94 29.75
C THR A 390 -12.66 -14.74 28.93
N ALA A 391 -12.24 -13.64 29.57
CA ALA A 391 -11.72 -12.46 28.88
C ALA A 391 -10.51 -12.80 28.00
N ARG A 392 -9.56 -13.56 28.49
CA ARG A 392 -8.39 -14.04 27.70
C ARG A 392 -8.80 -14.85 26.48
N ARG A 393 -9.78 -15.74 26.61
CA ARG A 393 -10.30 -16.54 25.51
C ARG A 393 -10.95 -15.65 24.45
N ILE A 394 -11.79 -14.69 24.87
CA ILE A 394 -12.43 -13.73 23.96
C ILE A 394 -11.39 -12.93 23.19
N ILE A 395 -10.39 -12.36 23.88
CA ILE A 395 -9.31 -11.57 23.24
C ILE A 395 -8.56 -12.46 22.23
N GLY A 396 -8.25 -13.72 22.59
CA GLY A 396 -7.57 -14.66 21.70
C GLY A 396 -8.39 -15.00 20.45
N THR A 397 -9.69 -15.22 20.60
CA THR A 397 -10.62 -15.47 19.49
C THR A 397 -10.73 -14.26 18.57
N LEU A 398 -10.91 -13.06 19.12
CA LEU A 398 -10.98 -11.82 18.33
C LEU A 398 -9.68 -11.56 17.56
N ARG A 399 -8.53 -11.84 18.18
CA ARG A 399 -7.24 -11.71 17.48
C ARG A 399 -7.16 -12.65 16.27
N SER A 400 -7.53 -13.91 16.41
CA SER A 400 -7.45 -14.90 15.33
C SER A 400 -8.53 -14.72 14.26
N THR A 401 -9.68 -14.14 14.58
CA THR A 401 -10.78 -13.97 13.62
C THR A 401 -10.81 -12.55 13.03
N SER A 402 -10.97 -11.53 13.88
CA SER A 402 -11.14 -10.14 13.44
C SER A 402 -9.88 -9.57 12.79
N MET A 403 -8.70 -9.81 13.40
CA MET A 403 -7.44 -9.25 12.87
C MET A 403 -7.03 -9.94 11.55
N GLU A 404 -7.06 -11.27 11.50
CA GLU A 404 -6.71 -12.02 10.29
C GLU A 404 -7.75 -11.81 9.18
N GLY A 405 -9.04 -11.78 9.51
CA GLY A 405 -10.11 -11.44 8.58
C GLY A 405 -9.95 -10.05 7.97
N SER A 406 -9.56 -9.06 8.77
CA SER A 406 -9.27 -7.71 8.32
C SER A 406 -8.10 -7.68 7.32
N PHE A 407 -7.00 -8.38 7.60
CA PHE A 407 -5.88 -8.48 6.66
C PHE A 407 -6.29 -9.17 5.35
N GLY A 408 -7.10 -10.23 5.43
CA GLY A 408 -7.64 -10.92 4.26
C GLY A 408 -8.48 -9.98 3.40
N ASN A 409 -9.45 -9.29 4.02
CA ASN A 409 -10.33 -8.32 3.36
C ASN A 409 -9.54 -7.21 2.67
N GLN A 410 -8.61 -6.57 3.38
CA GLN A 410 -7.76 -5.51 2.84
C GLN A 410 -6.96 -5.97 1.62
N LYS A 411 -6.36 -7.17 1.69
CA LYS A 411 -5.53 -7.70 0.61
C LYS A 411 -6.32 -8.16 -0.61
N GLN A 412 -7.49 -8.74 -0.41
CA GLN A 412 -8.31 -9.31 -1.49
C GLN A 412 -9.19 -8.26 -2.18
N HIS A 413 -9.78 -7.35 -1.41
CA HIS A 413 -10.81 -6.46 -1.91
C HIS A 413 -10.39 -4.99 -2.04
N TYR A 414 -9.30 -4.57 -1.37
CA TYR A 414 -8.85 -3.17 -1.37
C TYR A 414 -7.44 -2.98 -1.94
N SER A 415 -7.04 -3.83 -2.87
CA SER A 415 -5.84 -3.70 -3.73
C SER A 415 -4.50 -3.57 -3.00
N VAL A 416 -4.44 -3.86 -1.69
CA VAL A 416 -3.18 -3.83 -0.94
C VAL A 416 -2.47 -5.19 -0.87
N GLY A 417 -3.05 -6.23 -1.47
CA GLY A 417 -2.40 -7.55 -1.60
C GLY A 417 -1.18 -7.52 -2.53
N ARG A 418 -1.23 -6.68 -3.59
CA ARG A 418 -0.11 -6.41 -4.50
C ARG A 418 -0.14 -4.96 -4.97
N ILE A 419 0.62 -4.10 -4.31
CA ILE A 419 0.60 -2.66 -4.53
C ILE A 419 1.42 -2.29 -5.77
N ALA A 420 0.75 -1.70 -6.77
CA ALA A 420 1.37 -1.19 -8.00
C ALA A 420 1.78 0.28 -7.83
N ALA A 421 2.99 0.54 -7.30
CA ALA A 421 3.56 1.87 -7.20
C ALA A 421 5.02 1.88 -7.68
N ARG A 422 5.53 3.03 -8.10
CA ARG A 422 6.90 3.17 -8.63
C ARG A 422 7.91 3.70 -7.61
N ASN A 423 7.44 4.18 -6.45
CA ASN A 423 8.29 4.71 -5.39
C ASN A 423 7.67 4.45 -4.01
N ALA A 424 8.51 4.47 -2.96
CA ALA A 424 8.12 4.17 -1.60
C ALA A 424 6.97 5.06 -1.08
N ARG A 425 7.03 6.37 -1.33
CA ARG A 425 6.01 7.32 -0.85
C ARG A 425 4.63 7.01 -1.44
N SER A 426 4.56 6.77 -2.76
CA SER A 426 3.32 6.42 -3.45
C SER A 426 2.79 5.05 -3.01
N GLU A 427 3.68 4.10 -2.70
CA GLU A 427 3.32 2.79 -2.17
C GLU A 427 2.74 2.90 -0.77
N THR A 428 3.37 3.68 0.11
CA THR A 428 2.86 3.99 1.45
C THR A 428 1.50 4.69 1.40
N LEU A 429 1.31 5.62 0.45
CA LEU A 429 0.03 6.30 0.27
C LEU A 429 -1.08 5.33 -0.15
N LEU A 430 -0.83 4.45 -1.13
CA LEU A 430 -1.81 3.44 -1.54
C LEU A 430 -2.13 2.46 -0.42
N LEU A 431 -1.14 2.09 0.39
CA LEU A 431 -1.32 1.27 1.57
C LEU A 431 -2.26 1.97 2.58
N PHE A 432 -2.00 3.23 2.88
CA PHE A 432 -2.83 4.04 3.78
C PHE A 432 -4.29 4.09 3.30
N PHE A 433 -4.52 4.50 2.06
CA PHE A 433 -5.87 4.62 1.52
C PHE A 433 -6.58 3.26 1.40
N GLY A 434 -5.86 2.19 1.08
CA GLY A 434 -6.46 0.85 0.99
C GLY A 434 -6.93 0.32 2.34
N ILE A 435 -6.12 0.46 3.39
CA ILE A 435 -6.50 0.07 4.76
C ILE A 435 -7.71 0.88 5.23
N HIS A 436 -7.67 2.21 5.04
CA HIS A 436 -8.73 3.08 5.55
C HIS A 436 -9.99 3.06 4.69
N MET A 437 -9.92 2.71 3.41
CA MET A 437 -11.09 2.40 2.60
C MET A 437 -11.79 1.13 3.08
N ALA A 438 -11.03 0.08 3.42
CA ALA A 438 -11.59 -1.12 4.02
C ALA A 438 -12.29 -0.82 5.36
N ASN A 439 -11.70 0.04 6.19
CA ASN A 439 -12.30 0.50 7.44
C ASN A 439 -13.63 1.25 7.19
N ALA A 440 -13.65 2.22 6.28
CA ALA A 440 -14.83 3.00 5.96
C ALA A 440 -15.96 2.13 5.40
N ALA A 441 -15.66 1.17 4.55
CA ALA A 441 -16.61 0.19 4.02
C ALA A 441 -17.16 -0.72 5.14
N THR A 442 -16.31 -1.16 6.07
CA THR A 442 -16.75 -1.96 7.23
C THR A 442 -17.74 -1.18 8.10
N LEU A 443 -17.46 0.10 8.38
CA LEU A 443 -18.37 0.95 9.16
C LEU A 443 -19.68 1.24 8.42
N ALA A 444 -19.62 1.49 7.12
CA ALA A 444 -20.81 1.66 6.29
C ALA A 444 -21.70 0.41 6.31
N ALA A 445 -21.11 -0.78 6.18
CA ALA A 445 -21.84 -2.05 6.25
C ALA A 445 -22.47 -2.27 7.63
N ARG A 446 -21.76 -1.94 8.74
CA ARG A 446 -22.32 -2.01 10.10
C ARG A 446 -23.54 -1.10 10.27
N LYS A 447 -23.45 0.13 9.76
CA LYS A 447 -24.56 1.08 9.81
C LYS A 447 -25.79 0.55 9.08
N ILE A 448 -25.62 -0.02 7.88
CA ILE A 448 -26.71 -0.66 7.12
C ILE A 448 -27.35 -1.79 7.92
N ALA A 449 -26.54 -2.68 8.47
CA ALA A 449 -27.04 -3.81 9.25
C ALA A 449 -27.84 -3.38 10.50
N LEU A 450 -27.43 -2.29 11.16
CA LEU A 450 -28.18 -1.71 12.28
C LEU A 450 -29.52 -1.12 11.84
N GLU A 451 -29.54 -0.32 10.78
CA GLU A 451 -30.78 0.26 10.21
C GLU A 451 -31.80 -0.83 9.79
N GLU A 452 -31.31 -1.90 9.17
CA GLU A 452 -32.17 -3.04 8.80
C GLU A 452 -32.72 -3.77 10.02
N LYS A 453 -31.91 -3.95 11.06
CA LYS A 453 -32.35 -4.58 12.30
C LYS A 453 -33.43 -3.75 13.00
N GLU A 454 -33.26 -2.44 13.05
CA GLU A 454 -34.24 -1.53 13.63
C GLU A 454 -35.59 -1.55 12.85
N LYS A 455 -35.53 -1.52 11.52
CA LYS A 455 -36.74 -1.65 10.67
C LYS A 455 -37.47 -2.96 10.94
N ARG A 456 -36.78 -4.08 10.96
CA ARG A 456 -37.40 -5.39 11.26
C ARG A 456 -37.98 -5.45 12.68
N GLN A 457 -37.42 -4.74 13.65
CA GLN A 457 -37.97 -4.65 15.00
C GLN A 457 -39.24 -3.78 15.05
N GLN A 458 -39.30 -2.68 14.29
CA GLN A 458 -40.47 -1.81 14.15
C GLN A 458 -41.63 -2.55 13.47
N GLU A 459 -41.32 -3.26 12.37
CA GLU A 459 -42.34 -4.07 11.64
C GLU A 459 -42.90 -5.23 12.50
N LYS A 460 -42.15 -5.76 13.47
CA LYS A 460 -42.65 -6.78 14.41
C LYS A 460 -43.49 -6.19 15.55
N ARG A 461 -43.40 -4.87 15.79
CA ARG A 461 -44.14 -4.18 16.85
C ARG A 461 -45.43 -3.52 16.33
N ALA A 462 -45.51 -3.29 15.00
CA ALA A 462 -46.69 -2.86 14.30
C ALA A 462 -47.60 -4.04 13.91
#